data_2bc2cb12eac9edc7759a0985bd68c520
#
_entry.id   2bc2cb12eac9edc7759a0985bd68c520
#
_cell.length_a   1.000
_cell.length_b   1.000
_cell.length_c   1.000
_cell.angle_alpha   90.00
_cell.angle_beta   90.00
_cell.angle_gamma   90.00
#
_symmetry.space_group_name_H-M   'P 1'
#
loop_
_entity.id
_entity.type
_entity.pdbx_description
1 polymer ?
#
loop_
_entity_poly.entity_id
_entity_poly.type
_entity_poly.pdbx_seq_one_letter_code
_entity_poly.pdbx_strand_id
1 'polypeptide(L)'
;MKKIELLIAFSFLILSNVFCQSNVIDLWEKDIPNFQKSTEKETQKNEDILWIEKVQTPSLEIFLPTKQNANGQAVVICPGGGYIGLAYDWEGTDIAKWLNSKGIAAFVLKYRMPQAQSVTESHSTPFIDVQRAIRIVRHRSKEWNVQKDRVGVMGFSAGGHLASTLGTHFEGENIKSKDVIDQLNDRPDFMALIYPVISMDTTFTHRGSRDFLLGKNPSEDLVRQFSNELQVSPNTPPTFLIHSANDEAVPVENSIVFYLACIQHGVPVEMHLYPHGGHGFSFALKEGHLKTWTDRFIDWVGSL
;
A
#
# COMPACT_ATOMS: atom_id res chain seq x y z
N MET A 1 34.83 -40.38 -60.68
CA MET A 1 34.40 -40.62 -59.28
C MET A 1 34.40 -39.25 -58.55
N LYS A 2 33.25 -38.63 -58.41
CA LYS A 2 33.11 -37.33 -57.69
C LYS A 2 32.75 -37.65 -56.20
N LYS A 3 33.60 -37.19 -55.29
CA LYS A 3 33.31 -37.25 -53.84
C LYS A 3 32.31 -36.16 -53.51
N ILE A 4 31.20 -36.57 -52.95
CA ILE A 4 30.19 -35.65 -52.34
C ILE A 4 30.60 -35.48 -50.90
N GLU A 5 31.01 -34.27 -50.51
CA GLU A 5 31.22 -33.90 -49.10
C GLU A 5 29.88 -33.45 -48.51
N LEU A 6 29.43 -34.19 -47.49
CA LEU A 6 28.20 -33.91 -46.75
C LEU A 6 28.51 -32.92 -45.64
N LEU A 7 28.11 -31.64 -45.81
CA LEU A 7 28.18 -30.64 -44.75
C LEU A 7 27.00 -30.85 -43.76
N ILE A 8 27.32 -31.34 -42.57
CA ILE A 8 26.35 -31.39 -41.44
C ILE A 8 26.37 -30.04 -40.76
N ALA A 9 25.32 -29.24 -40.98
CA ALA A 9 25.08 -28.02 -40.25
C ALA A 9 24.51 -28.35 -38.86
N PHE A 10 25.30 -28.16 -37.82
CA PHE A 10 24.86 -28.25 -36.44
C PHE A 10 24.11 -26.94 -36.05
N SER A 11 22.79 -26.95 -36.12
CA SER A 11 21.97 -25.85 -35.59
C SER A 11 21.96 -25.92 -34.07
N PHE A 12 22.73 -25.04 -33.43
CA PHE A 12 22.61 -24.80 -31.99
C PHE A 12 21.28 -24.08 -31.73
N LEU A 13 20.25 -24.79 -31.29
CA LEU A 13 19.06 -24.23 -30.67
C LEU A 13 19.46 -23.64 -29.33
N ILE A 14 19.66 -22.33 -29.26
CA ILE A 14 19.75 -21.63 -28.00
C ILE A 14 18.33 -21.61 -27.42
N LEU A 15 18.03 -22.52 -26.52
CA LEU A 15 16.88 -22.46 -25.65
C LEU A 15 17.12 -21.27 -24.70
N SER A 16 16.65 -20.08 -25.08
CA SER A 16 16.47 -18.98 -24.14
C SER A 16 15.39 -19.44 -23.15
N ASN A 17 15.80 -19.82 -21.95
CA ASN A 17 14.88 -19.92 -20.83
C ASN A 17 14.25 -18.54 -20.64
N VAL A 18 13.03 -18.35 -21.13
CA VAL A 18 12.19 -17.25 -20.75
C VAL A 18 11.77 -17.54 -19.30
N PHE A 19 12.60 -17.12 -18.36
CA PHE A 19 12.15 -17.00 -16.98
C PHE A 19 10.99 -16.01 -17.01
N CYS A 20 9.78 -16.51 -16.82
CA CYS A 20 8.65 -15.67 -16.44
C CYS A 20 9.04 -15.05 -15.11
N GLN A 21 9.54 -13.82 -15.14
CA GLN A 21 9.91 -13.09 -13.94
C GLN A 21 8.62 -12.92 -13.15
N SER A 22 8.53 -13.51 -11.97
CA SER A 22 7.39 -13.31 -11.08
C SER A 22 7.26 -11.82 -10.83
N ASN A 23 6.08 -11.27 -11.07
CA ASN A 23 5.80 -9.87 -10.76
C ASN A 23 5.67 -9.63 -9.23
N VAL A 24 5.90 -10.66 -8.42
CA VAL A 24 5.83 -10.61 -6.96
C VAL A 24 7.22 -10.83 -6.39
N ILE A 25 7.61 -9.99 -5.46
CA ILE A 25 8.86 -10.08 -4.71
C ILE A 25 8.58 -10.10 -3.20
N ASP A 26 9.34 -10.85 -2.44
CA ASP A 26 9.31 -10.82 -0.99
C ASP A 26 9.95 -9.51 -0.49
N LEU A 27 9.45 -8.96 0.62
CA LEU A 27 10.03 -7.75 1.22
C LEU A 27 11.39 -8.03 1.87
N TRP A 28 11.61 -9.24 2.36
CA TRP A 28 12.87 -9.72 2.92
C TRP A 28 13.22 -11.07 2.34
N GLU A 29 14.45 -11.24 1.94
CA GLU A 29 14.98 -12.54 1.50
C GLU A 29 15.21 -13.49 2.68
N LYS A 30 15.58 -12.94 3.85
CA LYS A 30 15.86 -13.64 5.11
C LYS A 30 15.56 -12.70 6.28
N ASP A 31 15.50 -13.28 7.49
CA ASP A 31 15.45 -12.54 8.75
C ASP A 31 14.30 -11.52 8.79
N ILE A 32 13.08 -11.96 8.47
CA ILE A 32 11.87 -11.13 8.52
C ILE A 32 11.70 -10.57 9.95
N PRO A 33 11.65 -9.24 10.14
CA PRO A 33 11.46 -8.65 11.47
C PRO A 33 10.13 -9.08 12.10
N ASN A 34 10.06 -9.19 13.42
CA ASN A 34 8.87 -9.58 14.18
C ASN A 34 8.24 -10.89 13.71
N PHE A 35 9.07 -11.86 13.29
CA PHE A 35 8.62 -13.12 12.75
C PHE A 35 9.02 -14.31 13.64
N GLN A 36 8.07 -15.21 13.85
CA GLN A 36 8.29 -16.53 14.44
C GLN A 36 7.71 -17.63 13.54
N LYS A 37 8.28 -18.83 13.60
CA LYS A 37 7.76 -19.97 12.85
C LYS A 37 6.34 -20.32 13.29
N SER A 38 5.46 -20.57 12.33
CA SER A 38 4.08 -20.93 12.54
C SER A 38 3.66 -22.07 11.61
N THR A 39 2.66 -22.84 12.04
CA THR A 39 1.98 -23.85 11.20
C THR A 39 0.73 -23.28 10.53
N GLU A 40 0.33 -22.07 10.89
CA GLU A 40 -0.78 -21.37 10.25
C GLU A 40 -0.47 -21.14 8.76
N LYS A 41 -1.50 -21.24 7.95
CA LYS A 41 -1.37 -21.02 6.50
C LYS A 41 -2.21 -19.83 6.08
N GLU A 42 -1.65 -19.00 5.20
CA GLU A 42 -2.39 -18.01 4.45
C GLU A 42 -3.57 -18.67 3.72
N THR A 43 -4.71 -18.02 3.73
CA THR A 43 -5.92 -18.47 3.04
C THR A 43 -6.36 -17.44 2.01
N GLN A 44 -6.83 -17.92 0.87
CA GLN A 44 -7.34 -17.08 -0.22
C GLN A 44 -8.74 -17.57 -0.59
N LYS A 45 -9.68 -16.64 -0.74
CA LYS A 45 -11.02 -16.86 -1.25
C LYS A 45 -11.22 -15.94 -2.44
N ASN A 46 -11.68 -16.50 -3.54
CA ASN A 46 -11.95 -15.76 -4.77
C ASN A 46 -13.41 -15.97 -5.14
N GLU A 47 -14.29 -15.22 -4.48
CA GLU A 47 -15.73 -15.19 -4.73
C GLU A 47 -16.06 -13.89 -5.49
N ASP A 48 -16.64 -12.88 -4.80
CA ASP A 48 -16.90 -11.56 -5.40
C ASP A 48 -15.60 -10.75 -5.57
N ILE A 49 -14.66 -10.93 -4.62
CA ILE A 49 -13.32 -10.33 -4.63
C ILE A 49 -12.28 -11.36 -4.19
N LEU A 50 -11.02 -11.13 -4.55
CA LEU A 50 -9.90 -11.90 -4.00
C LEU A 50 -9.60 -11.43 -2.58
N TRP A 51 -10.05 -12.22 -1.62
CA TRP A 51 -9.83 -12.00 -0.20
C TRP A 51 -8.69 -12.86 0.33
N ILE A 52 -7.67 -12.23 0.94
CA ILE A 52 -6.48 -12.91 1.50
C ILE A 52 -6.44 -12.70 3.01
N GLU A 53 -6.39 -13.78 3.78
CA GLU A 53 -6.29 -13.75 5.23
C GLU A 53 -5.01 -14.43 5.73
N LYS A 54 -4.65 -14.15 6.98
CA LYS A 54 -3.54 -14.81 7.68
C LYS A 54 -2.22 -14.67 6.93
N VAL A 55 -1.99 -13.51 6.35
CA VAL A 55 -0.72 -13.20 5.68
C VAL A 55 0.41 -13.25 6.69
N GLN A 56 1.39 -14.10 6.45
CA GLN A 56 2.55 -14.31 7.32
C GLN A 56 3.86 -13.87 6.67
N THR A 57 3.92 -13.94 5.34
CA THR A 57 5.08 -13.51 4.54
C THR A 57 4.67 -12.31 3.69
N PRO A 58 5.24 -11.13 3.95
CA PRO A 58 4.87 -9.94 3.22
C PRO A 58 5.55 -9.91 1.86
N SER A 59 4.81 -9.46 0.84
CA SER A 59 5.31 -9.37 -0.53
C SER A 59 4.78 -8.13 -1.24
N LEU A 60 5.42 -7.79 -2.35
CA LEU A 60 5.10 -6.66 -3.18
C LEU A 60 4.83 -7.15 -4.61
N GLU A 61 3.61 -6.97 -5.11
CA GLU A 61 3.26 -7.26 -6.49
C GLU A 61 3.44 -6.01 -7.35
N ILE A 62 4.18 -6.17 -8.46
CA ILE A 62 4.74 -5.06 -9.25
C ILE A 62 3.90 -4.87 -10.52
N PHE A 63 3.42 -3.66 -10.72
CA PHE A 63 2.70 -3.22 -11.90
C PHE A 63 3.40 -2.02 -12.51
N LEU A 64 3.96 -2.19 -13.70
CA LEU A 64 4.69 -1.12 -14.38
C LEU A 64 3.94 -0.65 -15.63
N PRO A 65 3.82 0.67 -15.85
CA PRO A 65 3.32 1.19 -17.10
C PRO A 65 4.30 0.89 -18.24
N THR A 66 3.86 0.99 -19.48
CA THR A 66 4.80 0.91 -20.59
C THR A 66 5.84 2.02 -20.50
N LYS A 67 7.07 1.77 -20.96
CA LYS A 67 8.17 2.75 -20.90
C LYS A 67 7.81 4.09 -21.53
N GLN A 68 7.00 4.08 -22.60
CA GLN A 68 6.57 5.30 -23.30
C GLN A 68 5.53 6.11 -22.50
N ASN A 69 4.74 5.44 -21.65
CA ASN A 69 3.69 6.07 -20.85
C ASN A 69 4.16 6.42 -19.43
N ALA A 70 5.28 5.87 -18.97
CA ALA A 70 5.77 6.07 -17.61
C ALA A 70 6.13 7.55 -17.35
N ASN A 71 5.51 8.13 -16.29
CA ASN A 71 5.73 9.53 -15.90
C ASN A 71 6.73 9.69 -14.73
N GLY A 72 7.29 8.58 -14.24
CA GLY A 72 8.24 8.54 -13.14
C GLY A 72 7.63 8.51 -11.73
N GLN A 73 6.32 8.66 -11.60
CA GLN A 73 5.63 8.51 -10.32
C GLN A 73 5.43 7.04 -9.96
N ALA A 74 5.38 6.76 -8.65
CA ALA A 74 5.09 5.44 -8.12
C ALA A 74 4.14 5.51 -6.92
N VAL A 75 3.32 4.48 -6.74
CA VAL A 75 2.40 4.34 -5.61
C VAL A 75 2.52 2.94 -5.00
N VAL A 76 2.82 2.88 -3.70
CA VAL A 76 2.63 1.66 -2.91
C VAL A 76 1.18 1.63 -2.44
N ILE A 77 0.46 0.56 -2.76
CA ILE A 77 -0.96 0.40 -2.46
C ILE A 77 -1.12 -0.53 -1.25
N CYS A 78 -1.84 -0.05 -0.24
CA CYS A 78 -2.22 -0.81 0.95
C CYS A 78 -3.72 -1.14 0.86
N PRO A 79 -4.12 -2.34 0.43
CA PRO A 79 -5.52 -2.74 0.41
C PRO A 79 -6.15 -2.73 1.80
N GLY A 80 -7.45 -2.48 1.89
CA GLY A 80 -8.22 -2.60 3.11
C GLY A 80 -8.56 -4.04 3.48
N GLY A 81 -9.35 -4.19 4.54
CA GLY A 81 -9.77 -5.49 5.04
C GLY A 81 -9.72 -5.60 6.56
N GLY A 82 -9.83 -4.46 7.27
CA GLY A 82 -10.00 -4.42 8.71
C GLY A 82 -8.84 -4.98 9.54
N TYR A 83 -7.65 -5.15 8.96
CA TYR A 83 -6.50 -5.87 9.54
C TYR A 83 -6.75 -7.36 9.80
N ILE A 84 -7.86 -7.93 9.32
CA ILE A 84 -8.13 -9.36 9.35
C ILE A 84 -7.77 -10.04 8.04
N GLY A 85 -7.83 -9.30 6.93
CA GLY A 85 -7.50 -9.74 5.59
C GLY A 85 -7.24 -8.58 4.65
N LEU A 86 -7.16 -8.87 3.34
CA LEU A 86 -6.92 -7.92 2.27
C LEU A 86 -7.97 -8.10 1.17
N ALA A 87 -8.65 -7.04 0.78
CA ALA A 87 -9.46 -6.95 -0.45
C ALA A 87 -8.49 -6.78 -1.65
N TYR A 88 -7.75 -7.84 -1.96
CA TYR A 88 -6.48 -7.76 -2.67
C TYR A 88 -6.57 -7.33 -4.13
N ASP A 89 -7.60 -7.79 -4.85
CA ASP A 89 -7.86 -7.33 -6.22
C ASP A 89 -8.61 -6.00 -6.24
N TRP A 90 -9.71 -5.89 -5.50
CA TRP A 90 -10.65 -4.78 -5.48
C TRP A 90 -10.01 -3.45 -5.06
N GLU A 91 -9.17 -3.46 -4.03
CA GLU A 91 -8.48 -2.29 -3.49
C GLU A 91 -6.95 -2.32 -3.75
N GLY A 92 -6.48 -3.30 -4.51
CA GLY A 92 -5.07 -3.51 -4.82
C GLY A 92 -4.80 -3.61 -6.30
N THR A 93 -4.90 -4.84 -6.88
CA THR A 93 -4.41 -5.06 -8.26
C THR A 93 -5.22 -4.33 -9.33
N ASP A 94 -6.52 -4.11 -9.13
CA ASP A 94 -7.33 -3.35 -10.08
C ASP A 94 -6.96 -1.86 -10.06
N ILE A 95 -6.74 -1.30 -8.87
CA ILE A 95 -6.22 0.06 -8.70
C ILE A 95 -4.83 0.19 -9.35
N ALA A 96 -3.96 -0.82 -9.18
CA ALA A 96 -2.64 -0.83 -9.80
C ALA A 96 -2.70 -0.80 -11.33
N LYS A 97 -3.56 -1.60 -11.93
CA LYS A 97 -3.79 -1.62 -13.38
C LYS A 97 -4.29 -0.26 -13.90
N TRP A 98 -5.20 0.37 -13.15
CA TRP A 98 -5.68 1.71 -13.48
C TRP A 98 -4.56 2.75 -13.40
N LEU A 99 -3.75 2.76 -12.34
CA LEU A 99 -2.60 3.67 -12.22
C LEU A 99 -1.62 3.50 -13.38
N ASN A 100 -1.37 2.26 -13.81
CA ASN A 100 -0.54 2.00 -14.98
C ASN A 100 -1.09 2.62 -16.26
N SER A 101 -2.43 2.62 -16.44
CA SER A 101 -3.06 3.29 -17.59
C SER A 101 -2.83 4.80 -17.60
N LYS A 102 -2.50 5.38 -16.43
CA LYS A 102 -2.16 6.80 -16.22
C LYS A 102 -0.65 7.07 -16.18
N GLY A 103 0.17 6.07 -16.48
CA GLY A 103 1.62 6.20 -16.50
C GLY A 103 2.32 6.12 -15.15
N ILE A 104 1.59 5.77 -14.09
CA ILE A 104 2.10 5.66 -12.73
C ILE A 104 2.47 4.20 -12.44
N ALA A 105 3.68 3.93 -11.96
CA ALA A 105 4.06 2.62 -11.46
C ALA A 105 3.30 2.31 -10.15
N ALA A 106 2.84 1.08 -9.98
CA ALA A 106 2.08 0.69 -8.80
C ALA A 106 2.62 -0.61 -8.20
N PHE A 107 2.56 -0.68 -6.89
CA PHE A 107 3.13 -1.77 -6.10
C PHE A 107 2.12 -2.16 -5.03
N VAL A 108 1.47 -3.32 -5.20
CA VAL A 108 0.46 -3.80 -4.25
C VAL A 108 1.14 -4.52 -3.11
N LEU A 109 0.99 -3.98 -1.91
CA LEU A 109 1.57 -4.53 -0.70
C LEU A 109 0.64 -5.59 -0.09
N LYS A 110 1.10 -6.83 -0.06
CA LYS A 110 0.53 -7.89 0.76
C LYS A 110 1.19 -7.84 2.14
N TYR A 111 0.70 -6.96 3.01
CA TYR A 111 1.25 -6.80 4.36
C TYR A 111 0.77 -7.89 5.32
N ARG A 112 1.57 -8.19 6.35
CA ARG A 112 1.24 -9.21 7.36
C ARG A 112 0.05 -8.80 8.21
N MET A 113 -0.78 -9.78 8.52
CA MET A 113 -1.91 -9.55 9.44
C MET A 113 -1.42 -9.48 10.88
N PRO A 114 -1.85 -8.46 11.65
CA PRO A 114 -1.39 -8.26 13.04
C PRO A 114 -1.60 -9.47 13.94
N GLN A 115 -2.66 -10.25 13.70
CA GLN A 115 -3.02 -11.41 14.50
C GLN A 115 -2.54 -12.75 13.91
N ALA A 116 -1.73 -12.74 12.83
CA ALA A 116 -1.16 -13.98 12.30
C ALA A 116 -0.22 -14.63 13.33
N GLN A 117 -0.27 -15.95 13.44
CA GLN A 117 0.52 -16.69 14.44
C GLN A 117 2.04 -16.51 14.28
N SER A 118 2.50 -16.12 13.09
CA SER A 118 3.91 -15.82 12.82
C SER A 118 4.35 -14.43 13.29
N VAL A 119 3.41 -13.58 13.71
CA VAL A 119 3.70 -12.21 14.15
C VAL A 119 3.96 -12.17 15.65
N THR A 120 5.08 -11.57 16.05
CA THR A 120 5.45 -11.43 17.47
C THR A 120 5.05 -10.09 18.06
N GLU A 121 4.80 -9.08 17.22
CA GLU A 121 4.43 -7.72 17.62
C GLU A 121 3.36 -7.17 16.68
N SER A 122 2.09 -7.25 17.09
CA SER A 122 0.93 -7.01 16.21
C SER A 122 0.89 -5.62 15.60
N HIS A 123 1.02 -4.56 16.40
CA HIS A 123 0.78 -3.19 15.96
C HIS A 123 1.90 -2.60 15.09
N SER A 124 3.15 -3.04 15.28
CA SER A 124 4.29 -2.56 14.51
C SER A 124 4.53 -3.33 13.22
N THR A 125 4.08 -4.59 13.13
CA THR A 125 4.42 -5.48 12.02
C THR A 125 3.91 -4.99 10.66
N PRO A 126 2.64 -4.60 10.45
CA PRO A 126 2.21 -4.04 9.16
C PRO A 126 2.93 -2.74 8.83
N PHE A 127 3.27 -1.93 9.83
CA PHE A 127 3.99 -0.68 9.65
C PHE A 127 5.41 -0.92 9.12
N ILE A 128 6.15 -1.86 9.69
CA ILE A 128 7.48 -2.26 9.19
C ILE A 128 7.39 -2.75 7.74
N ASP A 129 6.31 -3.46 7.37
CA ASP A 129 6.11 -3.96 6.02
C ASP A 129 5.94 -2.80 5.02
N VAL A 130 5.12 -1.78 5.33
CA VAL A 130 4.94 -0.64 4.42
C VAL A 130 6.17 0.26 4.36
N GLN A 131 6.91 0.45 5.46
CA GLN A 131 8.20 1.15 5.44
C GLN A 131 9.18 0.46 4.47
N ARG A 132 9.29 -0.88 4.60
CA ARG A 132 10.17 -1.67 3.73
C ARG A 132 9.73 -1.59 2.26
N ALA A 133 8.43 -1.59 1.97
CA ALA A 133 7.90 -1.48 0.61
C ALA A 133 8.33 -0.16 -0.05
N ILE A 134 8.18 0.99 0.61
CA ILE A 134 8.65 2.30 0.10
C ILE A 134 10.16 2.27 -0.16
N ARG A 135 10.94 1.76 0.79
CA ARG A 135 12.40 1.66 0.66
C ARG A 135 12.82 0.78 -0.52
N ILE A 136 12.15 -0.35 -0.75
CA ILE A 136 12.39 -1.22 -1.92
C ILE A 136 12.10 -0.47 -3.22
N VAL A 137 10.97 0.24 -3.32
CA VAL A 137 10.63 1.02 -4.51
C VAL A 137 11.70 2.06 -4.80
N ARG A 138 12.19 2.76 -3.80
CA ARG A 138 13.30 3.73 -3.94
C ARG A 138 14.62 3.07 -4.30
N HIS A 139 14.92 1.90 -3.72
CA HIS A 139 16.14 1.15 -4.01
C HIS A 139 16.19 0.70 -5.47
N ARG A 140 15.07 0.17 -6.00
CA ARG A 140 14.96 -0.35 -7.36
C ARG A 140 14.42 0.66 -8.37
N SER A 141 14.36 1.94 -8.02
CA SER A 141 13.76 3.01 -8.80
C SER A 141 14.27 3.10 -10.25
N LYS A 142 15.59 2.92 -10.46
CA LYS A 142 16.19 2.91 -11.80
C LYS A 142 15.72 1.74 -12.65
N GLU A 143 15.57 0.56 -12.06
CA GLU A 143 15.08 -0.64 -12.74
C GLU A 143 13.63 -0.45 -13.22
N TRP A 144 12.82 0.22 -12.40
CA TRP A 144 11.38 0.41 -12.65
C TRP A 144 11.03 1.75 -13.32
N ASN A 145 12.04 2.52 -13.71
CA ASN A 145 11.85 3.85 -14.31
C ASN A 145 11.02 4.80 -13.41
N VAL A 146 11.31 4.78 -12.11
CA VAL A 146 10.68 5.60 -11.06
C VAL A 146 11.66 6.67 -10.59
N GLN A 147 11.16 7.88 -10.30
CA GLN A 147 11.89 8.94 -9.63
C GLN A 147 11.81 8.73 -8.11
N LYS A 148 12.96 8.75 -7.42
CA LYS A 148 13.05 8.41 -6.00
C LYS A 148 12.27 9.34 -5.08
N ASP A 149 12.05 10.57 -5.52
CA ASP A 149 11.35 11.67 -4.85
C ASP A 149 9.88 11.83 -5.30
N ARG A 150 9.34 10.80 -6.01
CA ARG A 150 7.95 10.76 -6.47
C ARG A 150 7.29 9.41 -6.13
N VAL A 151 7.54 8.91 -4.92
CA VAL A 151 7.01 7.64 -4.41
C VAL A 151 6.00 7.91 -3.30
N GLY A 152 4.72 7.74 -3.60
CA GLY A 152 3.63 7.91 -2.66
C GLY A 152 3.08 6.59 -2.12
N VAL A 153 2.15 6.72 -1.18
CA VAL A 153 1.36 5.61 -0.63
C VAL A 153 -0.13 5.87 -0.84
N MET A 154 -0.87 4.84 -1.21
CA MET A 154 -2.33 4.86 -1.29
C MET A 154 -2.90 3.77 -0.39
N GLY A 155 -3.88 4.10 0.43
CA GLY A 155 -4.49 3.13 1.33
C GLY A 155 -6.01 3.24 1.39
N PHE A 156 -6.65 2.09 1.50
CA PHE A 156 -8.10 1.92 1.55
C PHE A 156 -8.52 1.40 2.92
N SER A 157 -9.54 2.00 3.55
CA SER A 157 -10.09 1.49 4.82
C SER A 157 -8.99 1.30 5.90
N ALA A 158 -8.79 0.10 6.42
CA ALA A 158 -7.68 -0.23 7.32
C ALA A 158 -6.30 -0.06 6.66
N GLY A 159 -6.17 -0.27 5.34
CA GLY A 159 -4.98 0.08 4.58
C GLY A 159 -4.75 1.59 4.52
N GLY A 160 -5.81 2.40 4.60
CA GLY A 160 -5.75 3.85 4.79
C GLY A 160 -5.15 4.22 6.15
N HIS A 161 -5.49 3.46 7.20
CA HIS A 161 -4.82 3.60 8.49
C HIS A 161 -3.33 3.30 8.39
N LEU A 162 -2.96 2.19 7.73
CA LEU A 162 -1.56 1.83 7.53
C LEU A 162 -0.80 2.89 6.73
N ALA A 163 -1.40 3.43 5.66
CA ALA A 163 -0.81 4.49 4.85
C ALA A 163 -0.64 5.80 5.63
N SER A 164 -1.65 6.20 6.43
CA SER A 164 -1.55 7.39 7.27
C SER A 164 -0.58 7.19 8.43
N THR A 165 -0.47 5.97 9.00
CA THR A 165 0.57 5.64 9.99
C THR A 165 1.96 5.84 9.39
N LEU A 166 2.20 5.37 8.16
CA LEU A 166 3.47 5.62 7.48
C LEU A 166 3.76 7.12 7.34
N GLY A 167 2.77 7.91 6.92
CA GLY A 167 2.95 9.35 6.70
C GLY A 167 3.12 10.19 7.97
N THR A 168 2.75 9.64 9.13
CA THR A 168 2.86 10.35 10.43
C THR A 168 3.98 9.83 11.32
N HIS A 169 4.46 8.58 11.09
CA HIS A 169 5.45 7.89 11.93
C HIS A 169 6.71 7.48 11.16
N PHE A 170 6.91 7.94 9.93
CA PHE A 170 8.13 7.61 9.20
C PHE A 170 9.39 7.93 10.01
N GLU A 171 10.43 7.11 9.81
CA GLU A 171 11.71 7.25 10.53
C GLU A 171 12.73 8.05 9.74
N GLY A 172 12.55 8.17 8.42
CA GLY A 172 13.49 8.79 7.51
C GLY A 172 14.64 7.86 7.11
N GLU A 173 15.82 8.43 6.88
CA GLU A 173 17.02 7.67 6.51
C GLU A 173 17.67 7.02 7.74
N ASN A 174 17.97 5.72 7.64
CA ASN A 174 18.70 4.98 8.67
C ASN A 174 20.08 4.55 8.17
N ILE A 175 21.00 5.49 8.03
CA ILE A 175 22.37 5.27 7.52
C ILE A 175 23.19 4.27 8.36
N LYS A 176 22.72 3.92 9.56
CA LYS A 176 23.39 2.94 10.45
C LYS A 176 22.91 1.51 10.20
N SER A 177 21.84 1.31 9.43
CA SER A 177 21.39 -0.03 9.09
C SER A 177 22.45 -0.78 8.28
N LYS A 178 22.58 -2.08 8.52
CA LYS A 178 23.44 -2.96 7.71
C LYS A 178 22.81 -3.31 6.37
N ASP A 179 21.49 -3.26 6.26
CA ASP A 179 20.75 -3.48 5.02
C ASP A 179 20.68 -2.15 4.25
N VAL A 180 21.22 -2.14 3.05
CA VAL A 180 21.25 -0.95 2.16
C VAL A 180 19.87 -0.43 1.78
N ILE A 181 18.84 -1.30 1.79
CA ILE A 181 17.45 -0.90 1.54
C ILE A 181 16.93 -0.12 2.75
N ASP A 182 17.20 -0.57 3.97
CA ASP A 182 16.76 0.09 5.20
C ASP A 182 17.50 1.40 5.49
N GLN A 183 18.60 1.68 4.79
CA GLN A 183 19.25 2.98 4.83
C GLN A 183 18.44 4.09 4.14
N LEU A 184 17.52 3.73 3.23
CA LEU A 184 16.75 4.69 2.46
C LEU A 184 15.60 5.29 3.27
N ASN A 185 15.21 6.51 2.91
CA ASN A 185 14.08 7.21 3.50
C ASN A 185 12.77 6.46 3.24
N ASP A 186 11.96 6.26 4.27
CA ASP A 186 10.64 5.62 4.22
C ASP A 186 9.48 6.63 4.19
N ARG A 187 9.75 7.95 4.37
CA ARG A 187 8.70 8.96 4.25
C ARG A 187 8.13 8.96 2.83
N PRO A 188 6.83 8.72 2.62
CA PRO A 188 6.23 8.85 1.29
C PRO A 188 6.25 10.30 0.84
N ASP A 189 6.31 10.53 -0.50
CA ASP A 189 6.33 11.89 -1.03
C ASP A 189 4.92 12.50 -1.08
N PHE A 190 3.89 11.65 -1.08
CA PHE A 190 2.47 12.01 -0.95
C PHE A 190 1.65 10.84 -0.41
N MET A 191 0.43 11.12 0.08
CA MET A 191 -0.53 10.11 0.54
C MET A 191 -1.87 10.26 -0.15
N ALA A 192 -2.52 9.14 -0.49
CA ALA A 192 -3.91 9.08 -0.90
C ALA A 192 -4.68 8.13 0.03
N LEU A 193 -5.66 8.65 0.73
CA LEU A 193 -6.40 7.96 1.79
C LEU A 193 -7.87 7.85 1.39
N ILE A 194 -8.31 6.63 1.10
CA ILE A 194 -9.64 6.36 0.54
C ILE A 194 -10.49 5.69 1.62
N TYR A 195 -11.56 6.38 2.05
CA TYR A 195 -12.41 6.00 3.21
C TYR A 195 -11.59 5.43 4.38
N PRO A 196 -10.53 6.16 4.81
CA PRO A 196 -9.54 5.59 5.71
C PRO A 196 -10.08 5.43 7.13
N VAL A 197 -9.66 4.37 7.81
CA VAL A 197 -9.58 4.39 9.26
C VAL A 197 -8.42 5.32 9.62
N ILE A 198 -8.60 6.19 10.60
CA ILE A 198 -7.59 7.17 11.05
C ILE A 198 -7.41 7.11 12.56
N SER A 199 -8.51 7.28 13.29
CA SER A 199 -8.49 7.32 14.75
C SER A 199 -8.67 5.93 15.37
N MET A 200 -8.07 5.74 16.53
CA MET A 200 -8.33 4.60 17.40
C MET A 200 -9.25 4.96 18.59
N ASP A 201 -9.81 6.19 18.60
CA ASP A 201 -10.83 6.60 19.57
C ASP A 201 -12.13 5.83 19.33
N THR A 202 -12.65 5.21 20.39
CA THR A 202 -13.83 4.34 20.32
C THR A 202 -15.13 5.06 19.95
N THR A 203 -15.16 6.38 19.94
CA THR A 203 -16.34 7.19 19.58
C THR A 203 -16.65 7.15 18.08
N PHE A 204 -15.61 7.05 17.23
CA PHE A 204 -15.77 7.06 15.77
C PHE A 204 -14.76 6.19 15.00
N THR A 205 -13.99 5.34 15.67
CA THR A 205 -13.11 4.37 15.00
C THR A 205 -13.89 3.25 14.33
N HIS A 206 -13.30 2.61 13.34
CA HIS A 206 -13.71 1.26 12.95
C HIS A 206 -13.21 0.26 13.99
N ARG A 207 -14.11 -0.20 14.86
CA ARG A 207 -13.78 -1.03 16.02
C ARG A 207 -13.04 -2.32 15.66
N GLY A 208 -13.41 -2.95 14.54
CA GLY A 208 -12.73 -4.16 14.06
C GLY A 208 -11.25 -3.91 13.78
N SER A 209 -10.93 -2.88 13.02
CA SER A 209 -9.52 -2.52 12.72
C SER A 209 -8.72 -2.21 13.98
N ARG A 210 -9.31 -1.48 14.93
CA ARG A 210 -8.68 -1.19 16.22
C ARG A 210 -8.38 -2.46 17.02
N ASP A 211 -9.36 -3.35 17.14
CA ASP A 211 -9.22 -4.57 17.96
C ASP A 211 -8.24 -5.57 17.34
N PHE A 212 -8.18 -5.66 15.99
CA PHE A 212 -7.21 -6.52 15.30
C PHE A 212 -5.79 -5.96 15.37
N LEU A 213 -5.61 -4.64 15.29
CA LEU A 213 -4.29 -4.02 15.32
C LEU A 213 -3.74 -3.93 16.75
N LEU A 214 -4.53 -3.38 17.68
CA LEU A 214 -4.09 -2.99 19.01
C LEU A 214 -4.50 -3.99 20.11
N GLY A 215 -5.36 -4.95 19.78
CA GLY A 215 -6.00 -5.83 20.78
C GLY A 215 -7.26 -5.19 21.39
N LYS A 216 -8.01 -5.99 22.16
CA LYS A 216 -9.30 -5.56 22.73
C LYS A 216 -9.18 -4.48 23.81
N ASN A 217 -8.08 -4.49 24.56
CA ASN A 217 -7.85 -3.59 25.69
C ASN A 217 -6.47 -2.92 25.58
N PRO A 218 -6.21 -2.11 24.55
CA PRO A 218 -4.94 -1.41 24.42
C PRO A 218 -4.80 -0.31 25.49
N SER A 219 -3.56 0.03 25.84
CA SER A 219 -3.29 1.19 26.70
C SER A 219 -3.71 2.50 26.01
N GLU A 220 -3.99 3.54 26.80
CA GLU A 220 -4.31 4.87 26.27
C GLU A 220 -3.17 5.43 25.41
N ASP A 221 -1.92 5.18 25.82
CA ASP A 221 -0.75 5.59 25.04
C ASP A 221 -0.72 4.94 23.66
N LEU A 222 -1.04 3.64 23.57
CA LEU A 222 -1.09 2.93 22.30
C LEU A 222 -2.24 3.43 21.41
N VAL A 223 -3.42 3.68 22.00
CA VAL A 223 -4.56 4.30 21.30
C VAL A 223 -4.15 5.65 20.75
N ARG A 224 -3.52 6.50 21.57
CA ARG A 224 -3.05 7.83 21.17
C ARG A 224 -2.00 7.75 20.08
N GLN A 225 -1.03 6.83 20.20
CA GLN A 225 0.04 6.64 19.21
C GLN A 225 -0.50 6.26 17.84
N PHE A 226 -1.51 5.39 17.77
CA PHE A 226 -2.10 4.93 16.52
C PHE A 226 -3.36 5.71 16.09
N SER A 227 -3.73 6.79 16.79
CA SER A 227 -4.68 7.79 16.32
C SER A 227 -3.92 8.81 15.48
N ASN A 228 -3.90 8.59 14.16
CA ASN A 228 -3.00 9.27 13.23
C ASN A 228 -3.29 10.77 13.11
N GLU A 229 -4.52 11.23 13.37
CA GLU A 229 -4.87 12.64 13.47
C GLU A 229 -4.10 13.38 14.58
N LEU A 230 -3.72 12.66 15.64
CA LEU A 230 -2.94 13.20 16.76
C LEU A 230 -1.42 13.21 16.50
N GLN A 231 -1.00 12.59 15.39
CA GLN A 231 0.41 12.42 15.02
C GLN A 231 0.82 13.28 13.82
N VAL A 232 -0.12 14.05 13.24
CA VAL A 232 0.18 14.96 12.14
C VAL A 232 1.20 16.00 12.59
N SER A 233 2.19 16.26 11.75
CA SER A 233 3.25 17.24 11.97
C SER A 233 3.51 18.04 10.68
N PRO A 234 4.28 19.14 10.72
CA PRO A 234 4.66 19.85 9.50
C PRO A 234 5.43 19.01 8.48
N ASN A 235 5.96 17.84 8.89
CA ASN A 235 6.67 16.91 8.03
C ASN A 235 5.75 15.84 7.42
N THR A 236 4.47 15.77 7.80
CA THR A 236 3.49 14.87 7.18
C THR A 236 3.39 15.20 5.68
N PRO A 237 3.37 14.19 4.78
CA PRO A 237 3.31 14.41 3.34
C PRO A 237 2.02 15.11 2.88
N PRO A 238 2.02 15.79 1.72
CA PRO A 238 0.80 16.22 1.05
C PRO A 238 -0.21 15.08 0.95
N THR A 239 -1.47 15.35 1.25
CA THR A 239 -2.48 14.31 1.45
C THR A 239 -3.74 14.57 0.62
N PHE A 240 -4.25 13.51 -0.01
CA PHE A 240 -5.52 13.47 -0.72
C PHE A 240 -6.49 12.54 0.03
N LEU A 241 -7.71 12.99 0.29
CA LEU A 241 -8.72 12.28 1.07
C LEU A 241 -10.03 12.12 0.29
N ILE A 242 -10.58 10.92 0.29
CA ILE A 242 -11.89 10.62 -0.27
C ILE A 242 -12.73 9.86 0.76
N HIS A 243 -13.99 10.29 0.97
CA HIS A 243 -14.91 9.58 1.85
C HIS A 243 -16.36 9.78 1.40
N SER A 244 -17.24 8.87 1.79
CA SER A 244 -18.67 9.08 1.66
C SER A 244 -19.30 9.37 3.02
N ALA A 245 -20.24 10.33 3.04
CA ALA A 245 -20.84 10.81 4.30
C ALA A 245 -21.77 9.76 4.95
N ASN A 246 -22.24 8.78 4.18
CA ASN A 246 -23.08 7.68 4.65
C ASN A 246 -22.29 6.37 4.88
N ASP A 247 -20.99 6.45 5.14
CA ASP A 247 -20.18 5.29 5.50
C ASP A 247 -20.55 4.83 6.93
N GLU A 248 -21.18 3.65 7.03
CA GLU A 248 -21.60 3.07 8.30
C GLU A 248 -20.52 2.20 8.96
N ALA A 249 -19.48 1.81 8.24
CA ALA A 249 -18.40 0.99 8.75
C ALA A 249 -17.25 1.84 9.32
N VAL A 250 -16.83 2.86 8.57
CA VAL A 250 -15.81 3.83 8.98
C VAL A 250 -16.43 5.23 8.96
N PRO A 251 -16.81 5.77 10.11
CA PRO A 251 -17.44 7.10 10.18
C PRO A 251 -16.57 8.16 9.49
N VAL A 252 -17.23 9.03 8.70
CA VAL A 252 -16.58 10.08 7.90
C VAL A 252 -15.73 11.04 8.74
N GLU A 253 -15.99 11.12 10.04
CA GLU A 253 -15.22 11.86 11.04
C GLU A 253 -13.73 11.50 10.99
N ASN A 254 -13.37 10.26 10.67
CA ASN A 254 -11.97 9.85 10.48
C ASN A 254 -11.24 10.74 9.47
N SER A 255 -11.83 10.96 8.30
CA SER A 255 -11.24 11.84 7.29
C SER A 255 -11.27 13.31 7.71
N ILE A 256 -12.35 13.75 8.35
CA ILE A 256 -12.52 15.15 8.77
C ILE A 256 -11.47 15.54 9.81
N VAL A 257 -11.26 14.72 10.86
CA VAL A 257 -10.27 15.06 11.90
C VAL A 257 -8.84 15.06 11.37
N PHE A 258 -8.52 14.15 10.44
CA PHE A 258 -7.20 14.12 9.80
C PHE A 258 -6.98 15.36 8.91
N TYR A 259 -7.99 15.72 8.11
CA TYR A 259 -7.98 16.95 7.31
C TYR A 259 -7.72 18.20 8.17
N LEU A 260 -8.47 18.35 9.27
CA LEU A 260 -8.32 19.48 10.18
C LEU A 260 -6.92 19.51 10.84
N ALA A 261 -6.39 18.34 11.22
CA ALA A 261 -5.03 18.23 11.74
C ALA A 261 -3.98 18.66 10.70
N CYS A 262 -4.14 18.24 9.43
CA CYS A 262 -3.26 18.69 8.33
C CYS A 262 -3.30 20.22 8.18
N ILE A 263 -4.49 20.84 8.15
CA ILE A 263 -4.63 22.31 8.09
C ILE A 263 -3.94 22.98 9.26
N GLN A 264 -4.15 22.47 10.49
CA GLN A 264 -3.54 23.04 11.71
C GLN A 264 -2.01 23.03 11.66
N HIS A 265 -1.42 22.00 11.03
CA HIS A 265 0.04 21.83 10.91
C HIS A 265 0.62 22.38 9.61
N GLY A 266 -0.19 23.05 8.76
CA GLY A 266 0.26 23.62 7.49
C GLY A 266 0.63 22.58 6.43
N VAL A 267 0.09 21.37 6.54
CA VAL A 267 0.29 20.30 5.56
C VAL A 267 -0.67 20.50 4.39
N PRO A 268 -0.21 20.51 3.12
CA PRO A 268 -1.08 20.55 1.96
C PRO A 268 -2.05 19.36 1.96
N VAL A 269 -3.36 19.63 1.93
CA VAL A 269 -4.38 18.58 1.98
C VAL A 269 -5.57 18.94 1.10
N GLU A 270 -6.02 17.96 0.32
CA GLU A 270 -7.25 18.05 -0.49
C GLU A 270 -8.20 16.95 -0.06
N MET A 271 -9.49 17.29 0.18
CA MET A 271 -10.50 16.34 0.61
C MET A 271 -11.78 16.48 -0.20
N HIS A 272 -12.32 15.35 -0.66
CA HIS A 272 -13.61 15.27 -1.32
C HIS A 272 -14.56 14.37 -0.54
N LEU A 273 -15.68 14.96 -0.10
CA LEU A 273 -16.75 14.24 0.57
C LEU A 273 -17.95 14.08 -0.36
N TYR A 274 -18.44 12.86 -0.45
CA TYR A 274 -19.60 12.52 -1.27
C TYR A 274 -20.78 12.14 -0.36
N PRO A 275 -22.03 12.53 -0.69
CA PRO A 275 -23.16 12.27 0.19
C PRO A 275 -23.49 10.78 0.32
N HIS A 276 -23.21 9.98 -0.74
CA HIS A 276 -23.55 8.57 -0.83
C HIS A 276 -22.40 7.78 -1.44
N GLY A 277 -22.29 6.50 -1.10
CA GLY A 277 -21.27 5.55 -1.57
C GLY A 277 -21.04 4.40 -0.58
N GLY A 278 -21.39 4.60 0.70
CA GLY A 278 -21.14 3.63 1.75
C GLY A 278 -19.63 3.38 1.95
N HIS A 279 -19.29 2.18 2.40
CA HIS A 279 -17.90 1.75 2.59
C HIS A 279 -17.43 0.80 1.50
N GLY A 280 -16.12 0.78 1.19
CA GLY A 280 -15.52 -0.22 0.30
C GLY A 280 -15.85 -0.03 -1.18
N PHE A 281 -16.18 1.19 -1.61
CA PHE A 281 -16.61 1.47 -2.99
C PHE A 281 -15.49 1.35 -4.04
N SER A 282 -14.21 1.31 -3.66
CA SER A 282 -13.06 1.25 -4.58
C SER A 282 -13.21 2.26 -5.75
N PHE A 283 -13.37 1.81 -6.99
CA PHE A 283 -13.61 2.67 -8.15
C PHE A 283 -14.98 3.36 -8.17
N ALA A 284 -15.90 2.98 -7.31
CA ALA A 284 -17.27 3.51 -7.29
C ALA A 284 -18.00 3.43 -8.65
N LEU A 285 -17.78 2.36 -9.42
CA LEU A 285 -18.25 2.25 -10.81
C LEU A 285 -19.76 2.39 -10.95
N LYS A 286 -20.53 2.03 -9.90
CA LYS A 286 -22.01 2.10 -9.87
C LYS A 286 -22.54 3.25 -9.02
N GLU A 287 -21.67 4.09 -8.44
CA GLU A 287 -21.99 5.11 -7.45
C GLU A 287 -22.09 6.53 -8.05
N GLY A 288 -22.69 6.64 -9.22
CA GLY A 288 -22.99 7.94 -9.84
C GLY A 288 -21.74 8.80 -10.05
N HIS A 289 -21.75 10.03 -9.49
CA HIS A 289 -20.61 10.95 -9.63
C HIS A 289 -19.45 10.65 -8.69
N LEU A 290 -19.62 9.80 -7.66
CA LEU A 290 -18.52 9.38 -6.78
C LEU A 290 -17.37 8.77 -7.58
N LYS A 291 -17.63 8.05 -8.68
CA LYS A 291 -16.59 7.50 -9.57
C LYS A 291 -15.59 8.55 -10.09
N THR A 292 -15.94 9.83 -10.07
CA THR A 292 -15.03 10.91 -10.53
C THR A 292 -13.88 11.20 -9.55
N TRP A 293 -13.87 10.55 -8.39
CA TRP A 293 -12.76 10.69 -7.45
C TRP A 293 -11.41 10.30 -8.08
N THR A 294 -11.43 9.33 -8.98
CA THR A 294 -10.23 8.88 -9.69
C THR A 294 -9.64 9.98 -10.57
N ASP A 295 -10.46 10.79 -11.25
CA ASP A 295 -10.00 11.93 -12.03
C ASP A 295 -9.44 13.03 -11.11
N ARG A 296 -10.10 13.28 -9.97
CA ARG A 296 -9.60 14.25 -8.96
C ARG A 296 -8.22 13.84 -8.43
N PHE A 297 -8.03 12.55 -8.13
CA PHE A 297 -6.73 12.04 -7.71
C PHE A 297 -5.65 12.24 -8.79
N ILE A 298 -5.94 11.94 -10.07
CA ILE A 298 -4.97 12.12 -11.15
C ILE A 298 -4.62 13.60 -11.35
N ASP A 299 -5.61 14.51 -11.31
CA ASP A 299 -5.38 15.94 -11.39
C ASP A 299 -4.49 16.43 -10.23
N TRP A 300 -4.81 15.98 -9.01
CA TRP A 300 -4.07 16.34 -7.80
C TRP A 300 -2.62 15.81 -7.83
N VAL A 301 -2.42 14.51 -8.07
CA VAL A 301 -1.07 13.91 -8.05
C VAL A 301 -0.21 14.42 -9.21
N GLY A 302 -0.84 14.86 -10.31
CA GLY A 302 -0.17 15.50 -11.42
C GLY A 302 0.30 16.93 -11.11
N SER A 303 -0.25 17.58 -10.08
CA SER A 303 0.11 18.92 -9.64
C SER A 303 1.28 18.96 -8.64
N LEU A 304 1.67 17.79 -8.08
CA LEU A 304 2.83 17.61 -7.20
C LEU A 304 4.11 17.47 -8.06
#